data_ec8fc3cdca8caee5865d1edd9a00e764
#
_entry.id   ec8fc3cdca8caee5865d1edd9a00e764
#
_cell.length_a   1.000
_cell.length_b   1.000
_cell.length_c   1.000
_cell.angle_alpha   90.00
_cell.angle_beta   90.00
_cell.angle_gamma   90.00
#
_symmetry.space_group_name_H-M   'P 1'
#
loop_
_entity.id
_entity.type
_entity.pdbx_description
1 polymer ?
#
loop_
_entity_poly.entity_id
_entity_poly.type
_entity_poly.pdbx_seq_one_letter_code
_entity_poly.pdbx_strand_id
1 'polypeptide(L)'
;SAEYTEHWLATTNSTEKTDQGLTAYLALDDAFMSIASRIHLIRKAKHSIDLQYYIWNDDFIGHMMLHELLKAADRGVKIRLLLDDQNGTQLDESLQALATHPNFEIKLFNPYKYRKFRAIDYLFRLKHINHRMHNKLIVADGVIAVTGGRNISREYFDASESFQFTDLDILFFGDAVKNANQTVIQFWNDDLSYSVQQWSGQGTKQQVERSRQHYLQDTQSHNDL
;
A
#
# COMPACT_ATOMS: atom_id res chain seq x y z
N SER A 1 -1.09 -13.86 18.29
CA SER A 1 -2.10 -14.60 17.54
C SER A 1 -3.51 -14.35 18.05
N ALA A 2 -4.06 -15.07 19.05
CA ALA A 2 -5.45 -14.89 19.52
C ALA A 2 -5.72 -13.46 20.04
N GLU A 3 -4.83 -12.91 20.84
CA GLU A 3 -4.93 -11.56 21.41
C GLU A 3 -5.05 -10.44 20.37
N TYR A 4 -4.45 -10.62 19.19
CA TYR A 4 -4.53 -9.64 18.09
C TYR A 4 -5.83 -9.74 17.32
N THR A 5 -6.30 -10.95 17.11
CA THR A 5 -7.61 -11.19 16.51
C THR A 5 -8.69 -10.54 17.36
N GLU A 6 -8.64 -10.66 18.67
CA GLU A 6 -9.59 -10.02 19.60
C GLU A 6 -9.55 -8.49 19.51
N HIS A 7 -8.37 -7.88 19.39
CA HIS A 7 -8.25 -6.42 19.24
C HIS A 7 -8.95 -5.91 17.98
N TRP A 8 -8.76 -6.57 16.84
CA TRP A 8 -9.41 -6.20 15.59
C TRP A 8 -10.90 -6.52 15.57
N LEU A 9 -11.29 -7.66 16.16
CA LEU A 9 -12.69 -8.08 16.26
C LEU A 9 -13.50 -7.18 17.21
N ALA A 10 -12.90 -6.69 18.30
CA ALA A 10 -13.54 -5.76 19.22
C ALA A 10 -13.92 -4.43 18.54
N THR A 11 -13.20 -4.03 17.50
CA THR A 11 -13.54 -2.85 16.69
C THR A 11 -14.66 -3.09 15.69
N THR A 12 -15.05 -4.33 15.41
CA THR A 12 -16.00 -4.71 14.34
C THR A 12 -17.27 -5.39 14.84
N ASN A 13 -17.45 -5.65 16.13
CA ASN A 13 -18.61 -6.35 16.72
C ASN A 13 -18.90 -7.76 16.13
N SER A 14 -17.93 -8.47 15.58
CA SER A 14 -18.14 -9.71 14.82
C SER A 14 -17.41 -10.93 15.39
N THR A 15 -17.27 -11.01 16.72
CA THR A 15 -16.47 -12.01 17.43
C THR A 15 -16.93 -13.46 17.29
N GLU A 16 -18.21 -13.71 17.04
CA GLU A 16 -18.76 -15.09 17.13
C GLU A 16 -18.53 -15.96 15.87
N LYS A 17 -18.21 -15.40 14.73
CA LYS A 17 -18.20 -16.15 13.45
C LYS A 17 -16.81 -16.55 12.95
N THR A 18 -15.75 -15.93 13.42
CA THR A 18 -14.38 -16.21 12.94
C THR A 18 -13.75 -17.46 13.53
N ASP A 19 -14.22 -17.92 14.70
CA ASP A 19 -13.77 -19.17 15.34
C ASP A 19 -14.18 -20.44 14.59
N GLN A 20 -15.10 -20.32 13.61
CA GLN A 20 -15.63 -21.43 12.81
C GLN A 20 -14.95 -21.55 11.42
N GLY A 21 -13.83 -20.88 11.18
CA GLY A 21 -13.16 -20.87 9.86
C GLY A 21 -13.92 -20.03 8.82
N LEU A 22 -14.79 -19.13 9.24
CA LEU A 22 -15.55 -18.26 8.37
C LEU A 22 -14.79 -16.95 8.07
N THR A 23 -15.13 -16.33 6.96
CA THR A 23 -14.66 -14.98 6.58
C THR A 23 -15.80 -14.01 6.77
N ALA A 24 -15.54 -12.95 7.53
CA ALA A 24 -16.43 -11.78 7.55
C ALA A 24 -15.90 -10.73 6.59
N TYR A 25 -16.80 -10.03 5.89
CA TYR A 25 -16.44 -8.99 4.94
C TYR A 25 -17.39 -7.80 5.03
N LEU A 26 -16.86 -6.62 4.69
CA LEU A 26 -17.60 -5.39 4.52
C LEU A 26 -17.28 -4.80 3.14
N ALA A 27 -18.29 -4.58 2.32
CA ALA A 27 -18.15 -3.88 1.06
C ALA A 27 -17.90 -2.38 1.31
N LEU A 28 -16.93 -1.81 0.60
CA LEU A 28 -16.53 -0.41 0.66
C LEU A 28 -16.77 0.19 -0.75
N ASP A 29 -18.02 0.49 -1.05
CA ASP A 29 -18.45 1.07 -2.32
C ASP A 29 -18.18 2.59 -2.39
N ASP A 30 -18.21 3.26 -1.25
CA ASP A 30 -17.89 4.67 -1.12
C ASP A 30 -16.37 4.92 -1.07
N ALA A 31 -15.90 5.88 -1.87
CA ALA A 31 -14.49 6.22 -1.97
C ALA A 31 -13.91 6.74 -0.64
N PHE A 32 -14.68 7.55 0.10
CA PHE A 32 -14.25 8.06 1.40
C PHE A 32 -14.13 6.94 2.43
N MET A 33 -15.11 6.05 2.50
CA MET A 33 -15.07 4.89 3.38
C MET A 33 -13.89 3.97 3.05
N SER A 34 -13.58 3.83 1.77
CA SER A 34 -12.47 3.01 1.30
C SER A 34 -11.11 3.56 1.75
N ILE A 35 -10.85 4.86 1.59
CA ILE A 35 -9.59 5.47 2.05
C ILE A 35 -9.53 5.53 3.58
N ALA A 36 -10.64 5.86 4.25
CA ALA A 36 -10.72 5.91 5.69
C ALA A 36 -10.42 4.54 6.32
N SER A 37 -10.93 3.45 5.73
CA SER A 37 -10.64 2.09 6.18
C SER A 37 -9.14 1.77 6.10
N ARG A 38 -8.47 2.11 5.02
CA ARG A 38 -7.02 1.92 4.86
C ARG A 38 -6.23 2.70 5.91
N ILE A 39 -6.55 3.98 6.09
CA ILE A 39 -5.91 4.82 7.10
C ILE A 39 -6.15 4.26 8.49
N HIS A 40 -7.37 3.81 8.78
CA HIS A 40 -7.70 3.19 10.07
C HIS A 40 -6.86 1.93 10.32
N LEU A 41 -6.73 1.04 9.33
CA LEU A 41 -5.87 -0.15 9.43
C LEU A 41 -4.42 0.24 9.75
N ILE A 42 -3.87 1.21 9.02
CA ILE A 42 -2.50 1.69 9.21
C ILE A 42 -2.29 2.25 10.63
N ARG A 43 -3.24 3.05 11.11
CA ARG A 43 -3.17 3.67 12.44
C ARG A 43 -3.33 2.67 13.58
N LYS A 44 -4.09 1.60 13.38
CA LYS A 44 -4.40 0.58 14.40
C LYS A 44 -3.44 -0.59 14.40
N ALA A 45 -2.71 -0.84 13.34
CA ALA A 45 -1.72 -1.91 13.26
C ALA A 45 -0.67 -1.80 14.38
N LYS A 46 -0.32 -2.96 14.96
CA LYS A 46 0.63 -3.07 16.08
C LYS A 46 1.94 -3.75 15.70
N HIS A 47 1.94 -4.62 14.68
CA HIS A 47 3.08 -5.47 14.35
C HIS A 47 3.56 -5.29 12.93
N SER A 48 2.66 -5.44 11.95
CA SER A 48 3.03 -5.44 10.54
C SER A 48 1.94 -4.87 9.65
N ILE A 49 2.36 -4.25 8.56
CA ILE A 49 1.50 -3.86 7.46
C ILE A 49 2.19 -4.28 6.17
N ASP A 50 1.48 -5.08 5.39
CA ASP A 50 1.90 -5.51 4.06
C ASP A 50 1.02 -4.85 3.01
N LEU A 51 1.63 -4.21 2.02
CA LEU A 51 0.92 -3.55 0.94
C LEU A 51 1.46 -4.02 -0.41
N GLN A 52 0.53 -4.28 -1.33
CA GLN A 52 0.84 -4.60 -2.72
C GLN A 52 -0.08 -3.79 -3.62
N TYR A 53 0.49 -2.89 -4.44
CA TYR A 53 -0.29 -2.01 -5.31
C TYR A 53 0.29 -1.94 -6.72
N TYR A 54 -0.62 -1.96 -7.70
CA TYR A 54 -0.29 -1.80 -9.10
C TYR A 54 0.06 -0.35 -9.43
N ILE A 55 -0.76 0.61 -8.99
CA ILE A 55 -0.53 2.04 -9.17
C ILE A 55 -0.51 2.74 -7.81
N TRP A 56 0.50 3.57 -7.62
CA TRP A 56 0.64 4.49 -6.49
C TRP A 56 1.13 5.84 -7.02
N ASN A 57 0.25 6.83 -7.10
CA ASN A 57 0.58 8.08 -7.72
C ASN A 57 1.31 9.05 -6.80
N ASP A 58 2.10 9.92 -7.43
CA ASP A 58 2.74 11.08 -6.81
C ASP A 58 1.71 12.22 -6.70
N ASP A 59 0.72 12.04 -5.83
CA ASP A 59 -0.37 12.97 -5.55
C ASP A 59 -0.66 13.04 -4.05
N PHE A 60 -1.61 13.90 -3.66
CA PHE A 60 -1.96 14.10 -2.26
C PHE A 60 -2.33 12.78 -1.54
N ILE A 61 -3.12 11.92 -2.15
CA ILE A 61 -3.51 10.63 -1.56
C ILE A 61 -2.30 9.70 -1.40
N GLY A 62 -1.45 9.62 -2.44
CA GLY A 62 -0.22 8.83 -2.40
C GLY A 62 0.72 9.29 -1.29
N HIS A 63 0.94 10.60 -1.17
CA HIS A 63 1.79 11.18 -0.10
C HIS A 63 1.18 11.00 1.28
N MET A 64 -0.11 11.22 1.45
CA MET A 64 -0.83 11.01 2.70
C MET A 64 -0.68 9.56 3.19
N MET A 65 -0.87 8.60 2.32
CA MET A 65 -0.73 7.18 2.66
C MET A 65 0.70 6.82 3.05
N LEU A 66 1.72 7.29 2.31
CA LEU A 66 3.14 7.08 2.66
C LEU A 66 3.47 7.70 4.01
N HIS A 67 2.93 8.86 4.33
CA HIS A 67 3.14 9.50 5.62
C HIS A 67 2.49 8.73 6.78
N GLU A 68 1.27 8.23 6.62
CA GLU A 68 0.63 7.38 7.65
C GLU A 68 1.41 6.08 7.86
N LEU A 69 1.96 5.48 6.79
CA LEU A 69 2.85 4.32 6.89
C LEU A 69 4.16 4.65 7.64
N LEU A 70 4.75 5.82 7.38
CA LEU A 70 5.95 6.26 8.09
C LEU A 70 5.66 6.44 9.59
N LYS A 71 4.52 7.02 9.96
CA LYS A 71 4.09 7.12 11.37
C LYS A 71 3.91 5.73 12.00
N ALA A 72 3.39 4.75 11.25
CA ALA A 72 3.28 3.39 11.74
C ALA A 72 4.68 2.76 11.97
N ALA A 73 5.61 2.97 11.03
CA ALA A 73 7.00 2.52 11.17
C ALA A 73 7.69 3.15 12.40
N ASP A 74 7.46 4.45 12.67
CA ASP A 74 7.95 5.14 13.86
C ASP A 74 7.42 4.53 15.17
N ARG A 75 6.20 3.99 15.15
CA ARG A 75 5.62 3.25 16.30
C ARG A 75 6.19 1.84 16.47
N GLY A 76 7.06 1.39 15.56
CA GLY A 76 7.68 0.05 15.59
C GLY A 76 6.97 -0.98 14.71
N VAL A 77 5.95 -0.59 13.94
CA VAL A 77 5.25 -1.47 13.01
C VAL A 77 6.17 -1.77 11.81
N LYS A 78 6.27 -3.04 11.43
CA LYS A 78 7.04 -3.47 10.25
C LYS A 78 6.23 -3.26 8.99
N ILE A 79 6.73 -2.41 8.09
CA ILE A 79 6.08 -2.10 6.82
C ILE A 79 6.80 -2.82 5.69
N ARG A 80 6.05 -3.54 4.86
CA ARG A 80 6.51 -4.09 3.58
C ARG A 80 5.64 -3.54 2.46
N LEU A 81 6.22 -2.72 1.62
CA LEU A 81 5.54 -2.11 0.48
C LEU A 81 6.10 -2.67 -0.82
N LEU A 82 5.26 -3.35 -1.59
CA LEU A 82 5.58 -3.82 -2.93
C LEU A 82 4.77 -3.04 -3.95
N LEU A 83 5.46 -2.35 -4.85
CA LEU A 83 4.86 -1.56 -5.92
C LEU A 83 5.23 -2.13 -7.29
N ASP A 84 4.27 -2.24 -8.19
CA ASP A 84 4.58 -2.43 -9.60
C ASP A 84 5.27 -1.16 -10.14
N ASP A 85 6.28 -1.31 -11.00
CA ASP A 85 7.02 -0.17 -11.56
C ASP A 85 6.26 0.56 -12.67
N GLN A 86 4.92 0.44 -12.69
CA GLN A 86 4.08 1.09 -13.70
C GLN A 86 4.16 2.62 -13.63
N ASN A 87 4.34 3.19 -12.46
CA ASN A 87 4.41 4.65 -12.26
C ASN A 87 5.75 5.29 -12.67
N GLY A 88 6.78 4.49 -12.95
CA GLY A 88 8.10 5.00 -13.31
C GLY A 88 8.86 5.59 -12.12
N THR A 89 9.53 6.73 -12.36
CA THR A 89 10.50 7.31 -11.42
C THR A 89 9.96 8.42 -10.51
N GLN A 90 8.68 8.76 -10.61
CA GLN A 90 8.09 9.93 -9.93
C GLN A 90 8.21 9.84 -8.40
N LEU A 91 8.04 8.64 -7.82
CA LEU A 91 8.13 8.41 -6.37
C LEU A 91 9.53 7.98 -5.89
N ASP A 92 10.51 7.84 -6.77
CA ASP A 92 11.80 7.23 -6.42
C ASP A 92 12.47 7.91 -5.22
N GLU A 93 12.51 9.23 -5.17
CA GLU A 93 13.13 9.95 -4.06
C GLU A 93 12.41 9.66 -2.74
N SER A 94 11.08 9.70 -2.73
CA SER A 94 10.27 9.40 -1.54
C SER A 94 10.45 7.95 -1.09
N LEU A 95 10.43 6.99 -2.02
CA LEU A 95 10.59 5.57 -1.70
C LEU A 95 12.00 5.25 -1.20
N GLN A 96 13.04 5.83 -1.83
CA GLN A 96 14.42 5.72 -1.36
C GLN A 96 14.60 6.27 0.05
N ALA A 97 14.00 7.44 0.32
CA ALA A 97 14.01 8.05 1.64
C ALA A 97 13.36 7.14 2.68
N LEU A 98 12.13 6.68 2.46
CA LEU A 98 11.39 5.82 3.37
C LEU A 98 12.12 4.49 3.63
N ALA A 99 12.77 3.91 2.62
CA ALA A 99 13.55 2.68 2.75
C ALA A 99 14.80 2.82 3.65
N THR A 100 15.17 4.02 4.07
CA THR A 100 16.21 4.22 5.09
C THR A 100 15.70 3.95 6.52
N HIS A 101 14.39 3.90 6.72
CA HIS A 101 13.81 3.61 8.03
C HIS A 101 13.93 2.10 8.35
N PRO A 102 14.38 1.70 9.55
CA PRO A 102 14.64 0.30 9.88
C PRO A 102 13.40 -0.60 9.89
N ASN A 103 12.22 0.00 9.96
CA ASN A 103 10.94 -0.71 9.96
C ASN A 103 10.21 -0.58 8.62
N PHE A 104 10.83 -0.04 7.56
CA PHE A 104 10.16 0.20 6.28
C PHE A 104 10.96 -0.45 5.15
N GLU A 105 10.46 -1.57 4.64
CA GLU A 105 11.05 -2.27 3.50
C GLU A 105 10.22 -2.00 2.24
N ILE A 106 10.86 -1.66 1.14
CA ILE A 106 10.21 -1.35 -0.13
C ILE A 106 10.85 -2.14 -1.25
N LYS A 107 10.01 -2.79 -2.04
CA LYS A 107 10.41 -3.48 -3.26
C LYS A 107 9.61 -2.97 -4.46
N LEU A 108 10.24 -3.03 -5.64
CA LEU A 108 9.61 -2.81 -6.94
C LEU A 108 9.42 -4.16 -7.62
N PHE A 109 8.21 -4.43 -8.10
CA PHE A 109 7.89 -5.63 -8.87
C PHE A 109 8.17 -5.39 -10.35
N ASN A 110 8.94 -6.28 -10.96
CA ASN A 110 9.29 -6.27 -12.38
C ASN A 110 9.67 -4.88 -12.92
N PRO A 111 10.68 -4.21 -12.32
CA PRO A 111 11.03 -2.86 -12.71
C PRO A 111 11.59 -2.79 -14.13
N TYR A 112 11.29 -1.69 -14.83
CA TYR A 112 11.84 -1.41 -16.14
C TYR A 112 13.37 -1.21 -16.05
N LYS A 113 14.12 -1.86 -16.93
CA LYS A 113 15.58 -1.72 -16.97
C LYS A 113 15.98 -0.28 -17.33
N TYR A 114 15.24 0.32 -18.27
CA TYR A 114 15.44 1.69 -18.74
C TYR A 114 14.29 2.59 -18.28
N ARG A 115 14.17 2.81 -16.97
CA ARG A 115 13.02 3.52 -16.35
C ARG A 115 12.75 4.91 -16.93
N LYS A 116 13.80 5.63 -17.36
CA LYS A 116 13.69 6.96 -18.02
C LYS A 116 13.29 6.87 -19.49
N PHE A 117 13.52 5.73 -20.15
CA PHE A 117 13.27 5.50 -21.57
C PHE A 117 12.54 4.19 -21.80
N ARG A 118 11.33 4.08 -21.25
CA ARG A 118 10.51 2.86 -21.27
C ARG A 118 10.26 2.28 -22.66
N ALA A 119 10.25 3.12 -23.71
CA ALA A 119 10.11 2.68 -25.08
C ALA A 119 11.19 1.66 -25.50
N ILE A 120 12.39 1.76 -24.94
CA ILE A 120 13.48 0.81 -25.18
C ILE A 120 13.14 -0.56 -24.59
N ASP A 121 12.61 -0.62 -23.38
CA ASP A 121 12.16 -1.87 -22.77
C ASP A 121 11.00 -2.51 -23.55
N TYR A 122 10.07 -1.70 -24.07
CA TYR A 122 8.99 -2.20 -24.94
C TYR A 122 9.51 -2.86 -26.22
N LEU A 123 10.56 -2.31 -26.82
CA LEU A 123 11.13 -2.87 -28.04
C LEU A 123 11.86 -4.21 -27.83
N PHE A 124 12.54 -4.38 -26.67
CA PHE A 124 13.45 -5.50 -26.47
C PHE A 124 12.99 -6.52 -25.42
N ARG A 125 11.97 -6.21 -24.60
CA ARG A 125 11.58 -7.02 -23.44
C ARG A 125 10.08 -7.24 -23.30
N LEU A 126 9.32 -7.30 -24.41
CA LEU A 126 7.85 -7.44 -24.42
C LEU A 126 7.33 -8.56 -23.51
N LYS A 127 8.01 -9.73 -23.45
CA LYS A 127 7.60 -10.85 -22.60
C LYS A 127 7.71 -10.52 -21.11
N HIS A 128 8.70 -9.76 -20.69
CA HIS A 128 8.89 -9.37 -19.29
C HIS A 128 7.94 -8.25 -18.87
N ILE A 129 7.62 -7.33 -19.78
CA ILE A 129 6.73 -6.19 -19.52
C ILE A 129 5.30 -6.65 -19.25
N ASN A 130 4.86 -7.75 -19.86
CA ASN A 130 3.50 -8.27 -19.69
C ASN A 130 3.23 -8.92 -18.32
N HIS A 131 4.26 -9.22 -17.52
CA HIS A 131 4.10 -9.69 -16.15
C HIS A 131 3.98 -8.51 -15.20
N ARG A 132 2.73 -8.04 -14.97
CA ARG A 132 2.43 -6.95 -14.04
C ARG A 132 1.66 -7.47 -12.84
N MET A 133 2.00 -6.94 -11.67
CA MET A 133 1.29 -7.22 -10.44
C MET A 133 0.10 -6.27 -10.32
N HIS A 134 -1.10 -6.78 -10.63
CA HIS A 134 -2.34 -5.98 -10.54
C HIS A 134 -2.97 -5.98 -9.13
N ASN A 135 -2.26 -6.48 -8.14
CA ASN A 135 -2.74 -6.53 -6.76
C ASN A 135 -2.98 -5.13 -6.20
N LYS A 136 -4.03 -5.01 -5.41
CA LYS A 136 -4.40 -3.81 -4.67
C LYS A 136 -4.85 -4.29 -3.29
N LEU A 137 -3.86 -4.56 -2.44
CA LEU A 137 -4.05 -5.28 -1.19
C LEU A 137 -3.27 -4.60 -0.07
N ILE A 138 -3.92 -4.43 1.07
CA ILE A 138 -3.30 -4.10 2.35
C ILE A 138 -3.70 -5.14 3.38
N VAL A 139 -2.73 -5.66 4.12
CA VAL A 139 -2.95 -6.59 5.23
C VAL A 139 -2.32 -6.00 6.49
N ALA A 140 -3.09 -5.86 7.55
CA ALA A 140 -2.61 -5.40 8.85
C ALA A 140 -2.55 -6.55 9.85
N ASP A 141 -1.41 -6.66 10.53
CA ASP A 141 -1.11 -7.66 11.57
C ASP A 141 -1.36 -9.13 11.14
N GLY A 142 -1.50 -9.38 9.84
CA GLY A 142 -1.83 -10.69 9.28
C GLY A 142 -3.26 -11.18 9.58
N VAL A 143 -4.15 -10.31 10.08
CA VAL A 143 -5.50 -10.70 10.56
C VAL A 143 -6.65 -9.98 9.87
N ILE A 144 -6.41 -8.82 9.27
CA ILE A 144 -7.42 -8.03 8.59
C ILE A 144 -6.85 -7.46 7.29
N ALA A 145 -7.66 -7.41 6.25
CA ALA A 145 -7.21 -6.96 4.94
C ALA A 145 -8.26 -6.11 4.22
N VAL A 146 -7.77 -5.25 3.31
CA VAL A 146 -8.60 -4.57 2.30
C VAL A 146 -8.02 -4.90 0.94
N THR A 147 -8.88 -5.32 0.02
CA THR A 147 -8.57 -5.51 -1.40
C THR A 147 -9.68 -4.96 -2.27
N GLY A 148 -9.42 -4.72 -3.54
CA GLY A 148 -10.42 -4.26 -4.48
C GLY A 148 -9.88 -3.69 -5.78
N GLY A 149 -10.65 -2.84 -6.41
CA GLY A 149 -10.33 -2.20 -7.69
C GLY A 149 -9.48 -0.94 -7.57
N ARG A 150 -9.51 -0.25 -6.41
CA ARG A 150 -8.88 1.06 -6.25
C ARG A 150 -7.37 0.98 -6.04
N ASN A 151 -6.63 1.71 -6.87
CA ASN A 151 -5.22 2.02 -6.65
C ASN A 151 -5.04 3.21 -5.69
N ILE A 152 -3.81 3.51 -5.31
CA ILE A 152 -3.49 4.66 -4.47
C ILE A 152 -3.22 5.88 -5.37
N SER A 153 -4.27 6.64 -5.64
CA SER A 153 -4.25 7.85 -6.44
C SER A 153 -5.50 8.67 -6.18
N ARG A 154 -5.38 9.99 -6.25
CA ARG A 154 -6.48 10.93 -6.07
C ARG A 154 -7.68 10.60 -6.96
N GLU A 155 -7.47 10.22 -8.20
CA GLU A 155 -8.53 9.90 -9.16
C GLU A 155 -9.47 8.75 -8.72
N TYR A 156 -8.98 7.81 -7.87
CA TYR A 156 -9.77 6.72 -7.33
C TYR A 156 -10.56 7.11 -6.06
N PHE A 157 -10.21 8.23 -5.42
CA PHE A 157 -10.79 8.70 -4.16
C PHE A 157 -11.42 10.10 -4.27
N ASP A 158 -11.39 10.73 -5.45
CA ASP A 158 -12.06 12.00 -5.69
C ASP A 158 -13.54 11.74 -6.01
N ALA A 159 -14.43 12.30 -5.20
CA ALA A 159 -15.88 12.22 -5.38
C ALA A 159 -16.43 13.15 -6.47
N SER A 160 -15.59 13.68 -7.35
CA SER A 160 -16.03 14.55 -8.44
C SER A 160 -16.88 13.77 -9.45
N GLU A 161 -18.04 14.31 -9.80
CA GLU A 161 -19.16 13.67 -10.53
C GLU A 161 -18.82 13.22 -11.97
N SER A 162 -17.58 13.36 -12.45
CA SER A 162 -17.26 13.16 -13.88
C SER A 162 -16.67 11.79 -14.25
N PHE A 163 -16.26 10.96 -13.27
CA PHE A 163 -15.76 9.60 -13.52
C PHE A 163 -16.33 8.62 -12.48
N GLN A 164 -17.43 7.99 -12.81
CA GLN A 164 -17.97 6.83 -12.07
C GLN A 164 -17.15 5.58 -12.41
N PHE A 165 -15.93 5.45 -11.86
CA PHE A 165 -15.39 4.11 -11.67
C PHE A 165 -16.12 3.50 -10.47
N THR A 166 -17.02 2.57 -10.75
CA THR A 166 -17.69 1.76 -9.73
C THR A 166 -16.70 0.70 -9.21
N ASP A 167 -15.59 1.17 -8.64
CA ASP A 167 -14.62 0.26 -8.03
C ASP A 167 -15.12 -0.14 -6.64
N LEU A 168 -15.29 -1.44 -6.45
CA LEU A 168 -15.65 -2.03 -5.19
C LEU A 168 -14.38 -2.47 -4.46
N ASP A 169 -14.22 -2.01 -3.23
CA ASP A 169 -13.24 -2.55 -2.30
C ASP A 169 -13.94 -3.39 -1.22
N ILE A 170 -13.22 -4.32 -0.65
CA ILE A 170 -13.72 -5.23 0.37
C ILE A 170 -12.74 -5.24 1.53
N LEU A 171 -13.23 -4.91 2.72
CA LEU A 171 -12.54 -5.17 3.97
C LEU A 171 -12.96 -6.55 4.46
N PHE A 172 -12.01 -7.38 4.86
CA PHE A 172 -12.30 -8.74 5.32
C PHE A 172 -11.33 -9.21 6.41
N PHE A 173 -11.79 -10.19 7.19
CA PHE A 173 -11.01 -10.88 8.21
C PHE A 173 -11.48 -12.33 8.35
N GLY A 174 -10.69 -13.16 9.03
CA GLY A 174 -10.92 -14.61 9.12
C GLY A 174 -10.10 -15.39 8.10
N ASP A 175 -10.62 -16.53 7.63
CA ASP A 175 -9.83 -17.48 6.83
C ASP A 175 -9.30 -16.92 5.49
N ALA A 176 -10.04 -16.02 4.85
CA ALA A 176 -9.58 -15.41 3.59
C ALA A 176 -8.29 -14.59 3.75
N VAL A 177 -8.00 -14.07 4.95
CA VAL A 177 -6.75 -13.35 5.21
C VAL A 177 -5.52 -14.26 5.12
N LYS A 178 -5.67 -15.56 5.39
CA LYS A 178 -4.59 -16.55 5.19
C LYS A 178 -4.14 -16.57 3.73
N ASN A 179 -5.11 -16.56 2.79
CA ASN A 179 -4.81 -16.51 1.36
C ASN A 179 -4.17 -15.18 0.95
N ALA A 180 -4.65 -14.07 1.53
CA ALA A 180 -4.04 -12.76 1.31
C ALA A 180 -2.58 -12.73 1.79
N ASN A 181 -2.29 -13.28 2.96
CA ASN A 181 -0.93 -13.41 3.48
C ASN A 181 -0.04 -14.28 2.58
N GLN A 182 -0.55 -15.38 2.06
CA GLN A 182 0.19 -16.23 1.11
C GLN A 182 0.51 -15.47 -0.17
N THR A 183 -0.44 -14.72 -0.72
CA THR A 183 -0.24 -13.86 -1.90
C THR A 183 0.84 -12.83 -1.63
N VAL A 184 0.80 -12.15 -0.48
CA VAL A 184 1.82 -11.17 -0.07
C VAL A 184 3.21 -11.81 -0.05
N ILE A 185 3.35 -12.96 0.59
CA ILE A 185 4.64 -13.66 0.72
C ILE A 185 5.14 -14.10 -0.66
N GLN A 186 4.26 -14.64 -1.49
CA GLN A 186 4.62 -15.12 -2.84
C GLN A 186 5.20 -13.99 -3.69
N PHE A 187 4.49 -12.87 -3.83
CA PHE A 187 4.97 -11.74 -4.63
C PHE A 187 6.18 -11.04 -4.00
N TRP A 188 6.24 -10.96 -2.66
CA TRP A 188 7.38 -10.38 -1.98
C TRP A 188 8.69 -11.13 -2.22
N ASN A 189 8.62 -12.47 -2.32
CA ASN A 189 9.77 -13.35 -2.53
C ASN A 189 9.97 -13.73 -4.00
N ASP A 190 9.18 -13.19 -4.92
CA ASP A 190 9.31 -13.45 -6.34
C ASP A 190 10.65 -12.92 -6.88
N ASP A 191 11.25 -13.65 -7.84
CA ASP A 191 12.50 -13.27 -8.48
C ASP A 191 12.41 -11.92 -9.23
N LEU A 192 11.22 -11.45 -9.53
CA LEU A 192 10.96 -10.13 -10.13
C LEU A 192 10.79 -9.01 -9.10
N SER A 193 10.90 -9.29 -7.80
CA SER A 193 10.77 -8.32 -6.71
C SER A 193 12.14 -7.83 -6.22
N TYR A 194 12.51 -6.61 -6.57
CA TYR A 194 13.81 -6.01 -6.28
C TYR A 194 13.69 -4.94 -5.21
N SER A 195 14.63 -4.90 -4.27
CA SER A 195 14.73 -3.80 -3.31
C SER A 195 14.87 -2.46 -4.03
N VAL A 196 14.12 -1.45 -3.57
CA VAL A 196 14.20 -0.10 -4.13
C VAL A 196 15.62 0.47 -4.00
N GLN A 197 16.33 0.15 -2.92
CA GLN A 197 17.70 0.61 -2.68
C GLN A 197 18.71 0.02 -3.68
N GLN A 198 18.49 -1.24 -4.08
CA GLN A 198 19.35 -1.90 -5.07
C GLN A 198 19.03 -1.43 -6.50
N TRP A 199 17.77 -1.11 -6.79
CA TRP A 199 17.31 -0.80 -8.14
C TRP A 199 17.40 0.68 -8.50
N SER A 200 16.93 1.57 -7.61
CA SER A 200 16.84 3.01 -7.88
C SER A 200 17.84 3.87 -7.10
N GLY A 201 18.51 3.28 -6.11
CA GLY A 201 19.52 3.93 -5.28
C GLY A 201 19.10 4.11 -3.82
N GLN A 202 20.08 4.53 -3.01
CA GLN A 202 19.88 4.72 -1.58
C GLN A 202 19.41 6.15 -1.28
N GLY A 203 18.44 6.28 -0.40
CA GLY A 203 18.03 7.55 0.17
C GLY A 203 18.85 7.97 1.38
N THR A 204 18.57 9.13 1.92
CA THR A 204 19.17 9.68 3.12
C THR A 204 18.12 9.97 4.18
N LYS A 205 18.53 9.95 5.46
CA LYS A 205 17.65 10.34 6.57
C LYS A 205 17.15 11.78 6.44
N GLN A 206 17.95 12.68 5.83
CA GLN A 206 17.55 14.07 5.59
C GLN A 206 16.39 14.16 4.59
N GLN A 207 16.32 13.27 3.61
CA GLN A 207 15.19 13.18 2.68
C GLN A 207 13.89 12.74 3.39
N VAL A 208 13.98 11.82 4.37
CA VAL A 208 12.82 11.44 5.21
C VAL A 208 12.26 12.65 5.92
N GLU A 209 13.13 13.46 6.53
CA GLU A 209 12.70 14.65 7.27
C GLU A 209 12.06 15.71 6.36
N ARG A 210 12.61 15.89 5.16
CA ARG A 210 11.98 16.76 4.13
C ARG A 210 10.59 16.25 3.73
N SER A 211 10.42 14.93 3.55
CA SER A 211 9.11 14.32 3.24
C SER A 211 8.10 14.56 4.36
N ARG A 212 8.51 14.49 5.63
CA ARG A 212 7.65 14.81 6.78
C ARG A 212 7.20 16.26 6.75
N GLN A 213 8.11 17.21 6.50
CA GLN A 213 7.81 18.64 6.45
C GLN A 213 6.89 19.00 5.27
N HIS A 214 7.13 18.42 4.11
CA HIS A 214 6.29 18.62 2.92
C HIS A 214 4.84 18.18 3.18
N TYR A 215 4.65 17.00 3.77
CA TYR A 215 3.31 16.53 4.11
C TYR A 215 2.58 17.45 5.11
N LEU A 216 3.30 17.96 6.12
CA LEU A 216 2.71 18.88 7.10
C LEU A 216 2.26 20.20 6.43
N GLN A 217 3.02 20.71 5.47
CA GLN A 217 2.67 21.91 4.71
C GLN A 217 1.45 21.66 3.82
N ASP A 218 1.38 20.53 3.11
CA ASP A 218 0.25 20.16 2.28
C ASP A 218 -1.03 20.02 3.10
N THR A 219 -0.94 19.41 4.29
CA THR A 219 -2.09 19.24 5.18
C THR A 219 -2.60 20.58 5.72
N GLN A 220 -1.71 21.54 6.01
CA GLN A 220 -2.09 22.88 6.44
C GLN A 220 -2.79 23.66 5.33
N SER A 221 -2.26 23.61 4.11
CA SER A 221 -2.87 24.29 2.96
C SER A 221 -4.26 23.77 2.58
N HIS A 222 -4.56 22.49 2.90
CA HIS A 222 -5.90 21.90 2.65
C HIS A 222 -6.89 22.13 3.80
N ASN A 223 -6.43 22.48 5.00
CA ASN A 223 -7.31 22.85 6.11
C ASN A 223 -7.74 24.33 6.07
N ASP A 224 -7.09 25.15 5.25
CA ASP A 224 -7.38 26.57 5.08
C ASP A 224 -8.35 26.85 3.90
N LEU A 225 -8.86 25.80 3.23
CA LEU A 225 -9.89 25.84 2.19
C LEU A 225 -11.21 25.26 2.69
#